data_8c67420b55257c0a8c311c4c2cebf957
#
_entry.id   8c67420b55257c0a8c311c4c2cebf957
#
_cell.length_a   1.000
_cell.length_b   1.000
_cell.length_c   1.000
_cell.angle_alpha   90.00
_cell.angle_beta   90.00
_cell.angle_gamma   90.00
#
_symmetry.space_group_name_H-M   'P 1'
#
loop_
_entity.id
_entity.type
_entity.pdbx_description
1 polymer ?
#
loop_
_entity_poly.entity_id
_entity_poly.type
_entity_poly.pdbx_seq_one_letter_code
_entity_poly.pdbx_strand_id
1 'polypeptide(L)'
;MIEQLNRKDPVLAGRKVLIVDDDVRNIFALTSALEAYSMNVVYAENGRKGIDLLRATPGIEAVLMDIMMPEMDGYEAMTAIRDMEEFKKLPIIALTAKAMKADRDNCLAVGASDYISKPLDIDQLVSLLRVWLYRQDESR
;
A
#
# COMPACT_ATOMS: atom_id res chain seq x y z
N MET A 1 -1.02 -0.17 29.15
CA MET A 1 -2.09 -0.87 28.45
C MET A 1 -2.37 -0.27 27.10
N ILE A 2 -2.90 0.94 27.11
CA ILE A 2 -3.20 1.61 25.85
C ILE A 2 -1.96 1.86 25.05
N GLU A 3 -0.85 2.15 25.69
CA GLU A 3 0.42 2.36 25.01
C GLU A 3 0.86 1.13 24.23
N GLN A 4 0.47 -0.04 24.70
CA GLN A 4 0.78 -1.28 24.00
C GLN A 4 0.01 -1.39 22.70
N LEU A 5 -1.17 -0.76 22.64
CA LEU A 5 -1.97 -0.75 21.44
C LEU A 5 -1.54 0.35 20.49
N ASN A 6 -0.98 1.43 21.05
CA ASN A 6 -0.47 2.54 20.26
C ASN A 6 1.02 2.33 20.03
N ARG A 7 1.33 1.60 19.02
CA ARG A 7 2.71 1.30 18.66
C ARG A 7 3.33 2.54 18.06
N LYS A 8 4.18 3.19 18.84
CA LYS A 8 4.84 4.41 18.39
C LYS A 8 5.99 4.07 17.48
N ASP A 9 5.92 4.55 16.26
CA ASP A 9 6.98 4.35 15.29
C ASP A 9 7.21 5.69 14.60
N PRO A 10 8.37 6.31 14.80
CA PRO A 10 8.60 7.66 14.25
C PRO A 10 8.60 7.69 12.73
N VAL A 11 8.82 6.57 12.07
CA VAL A 11 8.75 6.52 10.60
C VAL A 11 7.30 6.44 10.12
N LEU A 12 6.46 5.71 10.83
CA LEU A 12 5.10 5.44 10.39
C LEU A 12 4.07 6.44 10.90
N ALA A 13 4.27 6.98 12.10
CA ALA A 13 3.27 7.82 12.76
C ALA A 13 2.92 9.04 11.90
N GLY A 14 1.61 9.26 11.71
CA GLY A 14 1.12 10.41 10.95
C GLY A 14 1.17 10.24 9.44
N ARG A 15 1.76 9.18 8.93
CA ARG A 15 1.84 8.93 7.49
C ARG A 15 0.50 8.48 6.94
N LYS A 16 0.19 8.93 5.74
CA LYS A 16 -1.07 8.59 5.07
C LYS A 16 -0.81 7.48 4.06
N VAL A 17 -1.61 6.42 4.16
CA VAL A 17 -1.49 5.26 3.26
C VAL A 17 -2.84 4.99 2.61
N LEU A 18 -2.80 4.64 1.31
CA LEU A 18 -3.99 4.25 0.55
C LEU A 18 -4.02 2.73 0.43
N ILE A 19 -5.14 2.14 0.78
CA ILE A 19 -5.39 0.71 0.58
C ILE A 19 -6.37 0.54 -0.57
N VAL A 20 -6.00 -0.24 -1.59
CA VAL A 20 -6.87 -0.55 -2.71
C VAL A 20 -7.08 -2.06 -2.73
N ASP A 21 -8.29 -2.51 -2.40
CA ASP A 21 -8.62 -3.93 -2.28
C ASP A 21 -10.13 -4.07 -2.45
N ASP A 22 -10.57 -5.07 -3.17
CA ASP A 22 -12.01 -5.27 -3.39
C ASP A 22 -12.68 -6.06 -2.27
N ASP A 23 -11.91 -6.56 -1.32
CA ASP A 23 -12.47 -7.29 -0.16
C ASP A 23 -12.50 -6.36 1.06
N VAL A 24 -13.71 -5.96 1.44
CA VAL A 24 -13.93 -5.04 2.56
C VAL A 24 -13.33 -5.58 3.86
N ARG A 25 -13.32 -6.91 4.04
CA ARG A 25 -12.76 -7.52 5.24
C ARG A 25 -11.25 -7.29 5.32
N ASN A 26 -10.57 -7.37 4.19
CA ASN A 26 -9.13 -7.08 4.13
C ASN A 26 -8.88 -5.60 4.41
N ILE A 27 -9.68 -4.72 3.83
CA ILE A 27 -9.58 -3.29 4.09
C ILE A 27 -9.70 -3.01 5.58
N PHE A 28 -10.72 -3.60 6.22
CA PHE A 28 -10.97 -3.39 7.64
C PHE A 28 -9.79 -3.89 8.48
N ALA A 29 -9.31 -5.09 8.19
CA ALA A 29 -8.21 -5.69 8.96
C ALA A 29 -6.92 -4.87 8.81
N LEU A 30 -6.59 -4.46 7.59
CA LEU A 30 -5.39 -3.66 7.34
C LEU A 30 -5.51 -2.27 7.98
N THR A 31 -6.67 -1.65 7.86
CA THR A 31 -6.90 -0.34 8.45
C THR A 31 -6.70 -0.38 9.95
N SER A 32 -7.31 -1.35 10.63
CA SER A 32 -7.17 -1.50 12.07
C SER A 32 -5.72 -1.70 12.48
N ALA A 33 -5.00 -2.56 11.74
CA ALA A 33 -3.61 -2.85 12.04
C ALA A 33 -2.72 -1.61 11.87
N LEU A 34 -2.92 -0.86 10.79
CA LEU A 34 -2.08 0.30 10.51
C LEU A 34 -2.42 1.50 11.40
N GLU A 35 -3.69 1.64 11.76
CA GLU A 35 -4.06 2.70 12.70
C GLU A 35 -3.46 2.48 14.08
N ALA A 36 -3.19 1.22 14.44
CA ALA A 36 -2.48 0.91 15.68
C ALA A 36 -1.07 1.49 15.70
N TYR A 37 -0.49 1.75 14.52
CA TYR A 37 0.81 2.41 14.39
C TYR A 37 0.67 3.91 14.14
N SER A 38 -0.50 4.45 14.39
CA SER A 38 -0.80 5.89 14.21
C SER A 38 -0.73 6.35 12.76
N MET A 39 -0.92 5.46 11.81
CA MET A 39 -1.00 5.82 10.41
C MET A 39 -2.40 6.30 10.07
N ASN A 40 -2.50 7.19 9.09
CA ASN A 40 -3.77 7.66 8.56
C ASN A 40 -4.10 6.82 7.32
N VAL A 41 -5.25 6.16 7.33
CA VAL A 41 -5.61 5.24 6.25
C VAL A 41 -6.78 5.79 5.45
N VAL A 42 -6.62 5.81 4.13
CA VAL A 42 -7.74 5.99 3.19
C VAL A 42 -7.82 4.72 2.36
N TYR A 43 -8.99 4.43 1.83
CA TYR A 43 -9.17 3.18 1.10
C TYR A 43 -10.10 3.33 -0.09
N ALA A 44 -9.95 2.42 -1.05
CA ALA A 44 -10.81 2.31 -2.22
C ALA A 44 -11.06 0.83 -2.52
N GLU A 45 -12.22 0.53 -3.06
CA GLU A 45 -12.65 -0.85 -3.29
C GLU A 45 -12.30 -1.37 -4.68
N ASN A 46 -11.74 -0.53 -5.54
CA ASN A 46 -11.29 -0.95 -6.87
C ASN A 46 -10.21 -0.01 -7.38
N GLY A 47 -9.57 -0.43 -8.47
CA GLY A 47 -8.45 0.31 -9.03
C GLY A 47 -8.82 1.73 -9.48
N ARG A 48 -9.97 1.88 -10.13
CA ARG A 48 -10.40 3.19 -10.62
C ARG A 48 -10.61 4.17 -9.47
N LYS A 49 -11.34 3.74 -8.45
CA LYS A 49 -11.56 4.58 -7.26
C LYS A 49 -10.26 4.86 -6.53
N GLY A 50 -9.36 3.90 -6.54
CA GLY A 50 -8.04 4.07 -5.93
C GLY A 50 -7.25 5.18 -6.60
N ILE A 51 -7.22 5.18 -7.93
CA ILE A 51 -6.54 6.21 -8.71
C ILE A 51 -7.19 7.57 -8.46
N ASP A 52 -8.52 7.63 -8.51
CA ASP A 52 -9.24 8.88 -8.28
C ASP A 52 -8.96 9.43 -6.89
N LEU A 53 -8.96 8.57 -5.89
CA LEU A 53 -8.71 8.97 -4.51
C LEU A 53 -7.26 9.44 -4.33
N LEU A 54 -6.31 8.76 -4.99
CA LEU A 54 -4.91 9.14 -4.94
C LEU A 54 -4.71 10.56 -5.49
N ARG A 55 -5.39 10.86 -6.59
CA ARG A 55 -5.29 12.19 -7.22
C ARG A 55 -5.99 13.27 -6.42
N ALA A 56 -7.07 12.90 -5.73
CA ALA A 56 -7.88 13.86 -4.98
C ALA A 56 -7.39 14.11 -3.55
N THR A 57 -6.54 13.22 -3.03
CA THR A 57 -6.12 13.27 -1.63
C THR A 57 -4.63 13.59 -1.56
N PRO A 58 -4.27 14.82 -1.14
CA PRO A 58 -2.86 15.16 -1.03
C PRO A 58 -2.22 14.43 0.15
N GLY A 59 -0.94 14.16 0.03
CA GLY A 59 -0.15 13.63 1.13
C GLY A 59 -0.17 12.13 1.29
N ILE A 60 -0.71 11.37 0.34
CA ILE A 60 -0.60 9.92 0.37
C ILE A 60 0.85 9.55 0.12
N GLU A 61 1.44 8.78 1.03
CA GLU A 61 2.87 8.48 1.00
C GLU A 61 3.19 7.05 0.65
N ALA A 62 2.19 6.17 0.64
CA ALA A 62 2.35 4.78 0.21
C ALA A 62 1.00 4.21 -0.22
N VAL A 63 1.04 3.20 -1.08
CA VAL A 63 -0.15 2.50 -1.56
C VAL A 63 0.02 1.02 -1.32
N LEU A 64 -1.02 0.38 -0.79
CA LEU A 64 -1.12 -1.08 -0.73
C LEU A 64 -2.12 -1.48 -1.80
N MET A 65 -1.66 -2.20 -2.82
CA MET A 65 -2.46 -2.49 -4.02
C MET A 65 -2.70 -3.98 -4.17
N ASP A 66 -3.95 -4.39 -4.01
CA ASP A 66 -4.35 -5.78 -4.30
C ASP A 66 -4.24 -6.03 -5.80
N ILE A 67 -3.68 -7.17 -6.17
CA ILE A 67 -3.50 -7.51 -7.57
C ILE A 67 -4.78 -8.08 -8.18
N MET A 68 -5.49 -8.92 -7.44
CA MET A 68 -6.65 -9.64 -7.96
C MET A 68 -7.95 -8.88 -7.68
N MET A 69 -8.31 -8.00 -8.61
CA MET A 69 -9.55 -7.24 -8.52
C MET A 69 -10.30 -7.32 -9.85
N PRO A 70 -11.65 -7.26 -9.82
CA PRO A 70 -12.42 -7.25 -11.06
C PRO A 70 -12.25 -5.93 -11.81
N GLU A 71 -12.48 -5.94 -13.09
CA GLU A 71 -12.44 -4.81 -14.03
C GLU A 71 -11.03 -4.27 -14.20
N MET A 72 -10.54 -3.44 -13.29
CA MET A 72 -9.18 -2.93 -13.33
C MET A 72 -8.38 -3.62 -12.23
N ASP A 73 -7.51 -4.56 -12.60
CA ASP A 73 -6.68 -5.26 -11.63
C ASP A 73 -5.53 -4.39 -11.16
N GLY A 74 -4.77 -4.91 -10.19
CA GLY A 74 -3.67 -4.16 -9.60
C GLY A 74 -2.57 -3.82 -10.59
N TYR A 75 -2.31 -4.67 -11.57
CA TYR A 75 -1.31 -4.38 -12.59
C TYR A 75 -1.69 -3.17 -13.42
N GLU A 76 -2.94 -3.12 -13.87
CA GLU A 76 -3.45 -1.99 -14.64
C GLU A 76 -3.44 -0.71 -13.81
N ALA A 77 -3.85 -0.81 -12.55
CA ALA A 77 -3.88 0.35 -11.66
C ALA A 77 -2.46 0.90 -11.41
N MET A 78 -1.50 0.02 -11.15
CA MET A 78 -0.11 0.44 -10.93
C MET A 78 0.49 1.08 -12.18
N THR A 79 0.21 0.53 -13.35
CA THR A 79 0.68 1.11 -14.61
C THR A 79 0.13 2.51 -14.77
N ALA A 80 -1.16 2.71 -14.50
CA ALA A 80 -1.77 4.03 -14.62
C ALA A 80 -1.18 5.03 -13.62
N ILE A 81 -0.90 4.59 -12.40
CA ILE A 81 -0.30 5.45 -11.38
C ILE A 81 1.12 5.85 -11.81
N ARG A 82 1.90 4.92 -12.34
CA ARG A 82 3.28 5.21 -12.75
C ARG A 82 3.37 6.10 -13.98
N ASP A 83 2.31 6.19 -14.76
CA ASP A 83 2.27 7.12 -15.89
C ASP A 83 2.11 8.56 -15.42
N MET A 84 1.69 8.79 -14.20
CA MET A 84 1.56 10.13 -13.64
C MET A 84 2.87 10.56 -13.01
N GLU A 85 3.40 11.70 -13.48
CA GLU A 85 4.72 12.18 -13.06
C GLU A 85 4.84 12.34 -11.56
N GLU A 86 3.79 12.84 -10.92
CA GLU A 86 3.80 13.09 -9.48
C GLU A 86 3.89 11.82 -8.64
N PHE A 87 3.61 10.65 -9.24
CA PHE A 87 3.59 9.38 -8.50
C PHE A 87 4.67 8.40 -8.95
N LYS A 88 5.66 8.88 -9.67
CA LYS A 88 6.72 7.99 -10.19
C LYS A 88 7.55 7.35 -9.09
N LYS A 89 7.68 8.02 -7.95
CA LYS A 89 8.48 7.52 -6.83
C LYS A 89 7.64 7.11 -5.63
N LEU A 90 6.32 7.13 -5.76
CA LEU A 90 5.43 6.75 -4.67
C LEU A 90 5.61 5.27 -4.34
N PRO A 91 5.90 4.90 -3.09
CA PRO A 91 5.97 3.48 -2.73
C PRO A 91 4.63 2.79 -2.96
N ILE A 92 4.65 1.70 -3.72
CA ILE A 92 3.48 0.85 -3.94
C ILE A 92 3.87 -0.56 -3.58
N ILE A 93 3.18 -1.14 -2.60
CA ILE A 93 3.39 -2.52 -2.20
C ILE A 93 2.24 -3.35 -2.76
N ALA A 94 2.56 -4.29 -3.63
CA ALA A 94 1.57 -5.16 -4.24
C ALA A 94 1.19 -6.27 -3.26
N LEU A 95 -0.12 -6.54 -3.16
CA LEU A 95 -0.65 -7.63 -2.33
C LEU A 95 -1.08 -8.74 -3.27
N THR A 96 -0.38 -9.86 -3.22
CA THR A 96 -0.60 -10.95 -4.17
C THR A 96 -1.03 -12.23 -3.45
N ALA A 97 -1.89 -13.02 -4.12
CA ALA A 97 -2.32 -14.30 -3.58
C ALA A 97 -1.26 -15.37 -3.77
N LYS A 98 -0.27 -15.13 -4.62
CA LYS A 98 0.75 -16.11 -4.96
C LYS A 98 2.13 -15.55 -4.72
N ALA A 99 3.00 -16.38 -4.17
CA ALA A 99 4.37 -15.99 -3.84
C ALA A 99 5.40 -16.51 -4.85
N MET A 100 4.97 -16.83 -6.06
CA MET A 100 5.87 -17.35 -7.07
C MET A 100 6.71 -16.23 -7.67
N LYS A 101 7.92 -16.59 -8.10
CA LYS A 101 8.85 -15.62 -8.67
C LYS A 101 8.25 -14.86 -9.84
N ALA A 102 7.49 -15.55 -10.71
CA ALA A 102 6.87 -14.90 -11.86
C ALA A 102 5.88 -13.81 -11.44
N ASP A 103 5.11 -14.03 -10.38
CA ASP A 103 4.17 -13.04 -9.89
C ASP A 103 4.90 -11.84 -9.32
N ARG A 104 5.98 -12.07 -8.59
CA ARG A 104 6.82 -11.00 -8.06
C ARG A 104 7.40 -10.17 -9.19
N ASP A 105 7.98 -10.85 -10.20
CA ASP A 105 8.61 -10.15 -11.32
C ASP A 105 7.58 -9.32 -12.08
N ASN A 106 6.35 -9.83 -12.24
CA ASN A 106 5.28 -9.10 -12.91
C ASN A 106 4.90 -7.84 -12.12
N CYS A 107 4.80 -7.96 -10.80
CA CYS A 107 4.49 -6.80 -9.96
C CYS A 107 5.56 -5.72 -10.10
N LEU A 108 6.82 -6.11 -10.02
CA LEU A 108 7.92 -5.15 -10.11
C LEU A 108 8.00 -4.53 -11.52
N ALA A 109 7.72 -5.32 -12.55
CA ALA A 109 7.78 -4.86 -13.93
C ALA A 109 6.76 -3.76 -14.21
N VAL A 110 5.59 -3.77 -13.56
CA VAL A 110 4.57 -2.74 -13.76
C VAL A 110 4.69 -1.59 -12.77
N GLY A 111 5.72 -1.60 -11.94
CA GLY A 111 6.02 -0.45 -11.11
C GLY A 111 5.83 -0.60 -9.61
N ALA A 112 5.54 -1.80 -9.12
CA ALA A 112 5.48 -2.02 -7.68
C ALA A 112 6.86 -1.80 -7.06
N SER A 113 6.88 -1.17 -5.90
CA SER A 113 8.12 -1.00 -5.15
C SER A 113 8.53 -2.29 -4.46
N ASP A 114 7.53 -3.05 -4.02
CA ASP A 114 7.74 -4.31 -3.33
C ASP A 114 6.45 -5.13 -3.43
N TYR A 115 6.44 -6.32 -2.88
CA TYR A 115 5.25 -7.17 -2.86
C TYR A 115 5.20 -7.95 -1.56
N ILE A 116 4.00 -8.40 -1.20
CA ILE A 116 3.80 -9.28 -0.06
C ILE A 116 2.67 -10.24 -0.43
N SER A 117 2.82 -11.52 -0.10
CA SER A 117 1.83 -12.53 -0.43
C SER A 117 0.80 -12.70 0.69
N LYS A 118 -0.42 -13.03 0.30
CA LYS A 118 -1.48 -13.35 1.25
C LYS A 118 -1.34 -14.81 1.70
N PRO A 119 -1.74 -15.13 2.92
CA PRO A 119 -2.30 -14.25 3.93
C PRO A 119 -1.25 -13.29 4.48
N LEU A 120 -1.67 -12.06 4.74
CA LEU A 120 -0.73 -10.99 5.10
C LEU A 120 -0.24 -11.16 6.53
N ASP A 121 1.07 -11.09 6.70
CA ASP A 121 1.72 -10.99 7.99
C ASP A 121 1.86 -9.49 8.28
N ILE A 122 1.18 -9.01 9.30
CA ILE A 122 1.15 -7.57 9.60
C ILE A 122 2.55 -7.06 9.97
N ASP A 123 3.33 -7.85 10.71
CA ASP A 123 4.68 -7.44 11.08
C ASP A 123 5.56 -7.29 9.84
N GLN A 124 5.41 -8.19 8.87
CA GLN A 124 6.15 -8.10 7.62
C GLN A 124 5.73 -6.87 6.83
N LEU A 125 4.42 -6.62 6.75
CA LEU A 125 3.90 -5.45 6.04
C LEU A 125 4.40 -4.15 6.65
N VAL A 126 4.35 -4.05 7.97
CA VAL A 126 4.82 -2.87 8.70
C VAL A 126 6.31 -2.66 8.46
N SER A 127 7.10 -3.74 8.45
CA SER A 127 8.53 -3.66 8.17
C SER A 127 8.80 -3.13 6.77
N LEU A 128 8.05 -3.59 5.76
CA LEU A 128 8.19 -3.09 4.40
C LEU A 128 7.83 -1.61 4.30
N LEU A 129 6.72 -1.21 4.92
CA LEU A 129 6.31 0.19 4.93
C LEU A 129 7.37 1.06 5.58
N ARG A 130 7.94 0.60 6.69
CA ARG A 130 8.99 1.36 7.40
C ARG A 130 10.19 1.58 6.49
N VAL A 131 10.64 0.54 5.81
CA VAL A 131 11.79 0.64 4.90
C VAL A 131 11.52 1.62 3.77
N TRP A 132 10.37 1.49 3.10
CA TRP A 132 10.07 2.30 1.94
C TRP A 132 9.80 3.76 2.30
N LEU A 133 9.13 4.01 3.42
CA LEU A 133 8.89 5.37 3.88
C LEU A 133 10.18 6.04 4.36
N TYR A 134 11.07 5.28 4.99
CA TYR A 134 12.38 5.79 5.38
C TYR A 134 13.20 6.20 4.14
N ARG A 135 13.20 5.36 3.12
CA ARG A 135 13.89 5.68 1.86
C ARG A 135 13.29 6.90 1.18
N GLN A 136 11.98 7.05 1.25
CA GLN A 136 11.29 8.22 0.70
C GLN A 136 11.79 9.49 1.37
N ASP A 137 11.93 9.47 2.68
CA ASP A 137 12.44 10.62 3.44
C ASP A 137 13.89 10.94 3.06
N GLU A 138 14.71 9.92 2.88
CA GLU A 138 16.11 10.09 2.51
C GLU A 138 16.26 10.71 1.11
N SER A 139 15.28 10.50 0.24
CA SER A 139 15.31 10.99 -1.14
C SER A 139 14.92 12.47 -1.28
N ARG A 140 14.44 13.08 -0.21
CA ARG A 140 13.99 14.48 -0.24
C ARG A 140 15.12 15.48 -0.04
#